data_56bae97ce159a300fc681bf0ba8093d6
#
_entry.id   56bae97ce159a300fc681bf0ba8093d6
#
_cell.length_a   1.000
_cell.length_b   1.000
_cell.length_c   1.000
_cell.angle_alpha   90.00
_cell.angle_beta   90.00
_cell.angle_gamma   90.00
#
_symmetry.space_group_name_H-M   'P 1'
#
loop_
_entity.id
_entity.type
_entity.pdbx_description
1 polymer ?
#
loop_
_entity_poly.entity_id
_entity_poly.type
_entity_poly.pdbx_seq_one_letter_code
_entity_poly.pdbx_strand_id
1 'polypeptide(L)'
;MSALLTHRLALLAKAPHLPLLNQCLHGIERECLRVDAHGHLAMTPHPIALGSALTHPQITTDYSEALLEFITGTDQDPRNTLAELEAIHRFTYAKLGDEYLWSPSMPCPLPSEADIPIAEYGSSNIGRLKHVYRQGLALRYGKTMQCIAGIHYNFSLPEALWPVLQADDGDTRTERDYRSARYIGLIRNFRRYSWLLMYLFGASPALDAGFLRGRPHQLEALDADTLYLPYATSLRMSDLGYQNNAQAGLTPCYDHLSSYTESLYRAVSTPYAPYEAMGIKDAAGNWQQLNTNVLQIENEYYSNIRPKRVTATGERPLQALRARGIQYIEVRCLDINPFLPLGIDLNEARFLDAFLLFCALADSPCLADGECGAATDNFLKVVKEGRRPGLQLQRCGEPVPLGEWASQLLDEIAEVAALLDRSHGDSRHAEALAEQRAKVADSSLTPSARVLEQLRTNGESFSQFAMRQTLAHADYFRSQAPSADELQQFETAARQSLERQAAMEAADEPDFDSFVADYQRSLTL
;
A
#
# COMPACT_ATOMS: atom_id res chain seq x y z
N MET A 1 5.93 22.96 17.16
CA MET A 1 4.87 23.24 16.18
C MET A 1 5.18 24.51 15.40
N SER A 2 5.05 24.50 14.07
CA SER A 2 5.30 25.68 13.23
C SER A 2 4.18 26.73 13.36
N ALA A 3 4.52 28.01 13.16
CA ALA A 3 3.52 29.10 13.18
C ALA A 3 2.40 28.87 12.13
N LEU A 4 2.74 28.32 10.97
CA LEU A 4 1.77 28.00 9.91
C LEU A 4 0.78 26.92 10.34
N LEU A 5 1.26 25.82 10.95
CA LEU A 5 0.37 24.77 11.47
C LEU A 5 -0.59 25.33 12.52
N THR A 6 -0.06 26.10 13.48
CA THR A 6 -0.90 26.75 14.51
C THR A 6 -1.99 27.65 13.91
N HIS A 7 -1.61 28.45 12.89
CA HIS A 7 -2.54 29.33 12.20
C HIS A 7 -3.66 28.53 11.48
N ARG A 8 -3.30 27.48 10.72
CA ARG A 8 -4.27 26.64 10.00
C ARG A 8 -5.19 25.87 10.94
N LEU A 9 -4.70 25.36 12.06
CA LEU A 9 -5.53 24.74 13.08
C LEU A 9 -6.55 25.73 13.65
N ALA A 10 -6.12 26.95 13.94
CA ALA A 10 -7.03 28.00 14.41
C ALA A 10 -8.06 28.41 13.35
N LEU A 11 -7.70 28.45 12.07
CA LEU A 11 -8.63 28.68 10.95
C LEU A 11 -9.70 27.60 10.89
N LEU A 12 -9.29 26.33 10.88
CA LEU A 12 -10.18 25.17 10.74
C LEU A 12 -11.01 24.91 12.02
N ALA A 13 -10.58 25.41 13.16
CA ALA A 13 -11.35 25.35 14.40
C ALA A 13 -12.58 26.26 14.43
N LYS A 14 -12.73 27.21 13.49
CA LYS A 14 -13.89 28.11 13.39
C LYS A 14 -15.14 27.34 12.98
N ALA A 15 -16.29 27.74 13.52
CA ALA A 15 -17.58 27.07 13.31
C ALA A 15 -17.93 26.75 11.83
N PRO A 16 -17.66 27.63 10.82
CA PRO A 16 -17.98 27.32 9.43
C PRO A 16 -17.07 26.22 8.82
N HIS A 17 -15.86 25.99 9.36
CA HIS A 17 -14.86 25.13 8.76
C HIS A 17 -14.71 23.79 9.49
N LEU A 18 -14.93 23.78 10.80
CA LEU A 18 -14.74 22.59 11.63
C LEU A 18 -15.51 21.36 11.12
N PRO A 19 -16.81 21.44 10.74
CA PRO A 19 -17.55 20.28 10.24
C PRO A 19 -17.05 19.72 8.91
N LEU A 20 -16.23 20.47 8.16
CA LEU A 20 -15.65 19.96 6.90
C LEU A 20 -14.72 18.78 7.16
N LEU A 21 -14.05 18.74 8.31
CA LEU A 21 -13.10 17.68 8.64
C LEU A 21 -13.75 16.30 8.78
N ASN A 22 -15.07 16.23 9.02
CA ASN A 22 -15.83 14.98 9.05
C ASN A 22 -16.09 14.39 7.65
N GLN A 23 -15.69 15.09 6.58
CA GLN A 23 -15.92 14.67 5.20
C GLN A 23 -14.67 14.12 4.52
N CYS A 24 -13.59 13.85 5.27
CA CYS A 24 -12.47 13.06 4.76
C CYS A 24 -12.98 11.69 4.30
N LEU A 25 -12.44 11.15 3.20
CA LEU A 25 -12.82 9.84 2.71
C LEU A 25 -11.67 8.85 2.91
N HIS A 26 -12.04 7.64 3.29
CA HIS A 26 -11.15 6.53 3.57
C HIS A 26 -11.51 5.33 2.70
N GLY A 27 -10.51 4.63 2.18
CA GLY A 27 -10.66 3.35 1.49
C GLY A 27 -9.48 2.46 1.83
N ILE A 28 -9.69 1.15 1.88
CA ILE A 28 -8.65 0.19 2.23
C ILE A 28 -8.55 -0.85 1.12
N GLU A 29 -7.31 -1.14 0.71
CA GLU A 29 -6.97 -2.30 -0.10
C GLU A 29 -6.13 -3.24 0.76
N ARG A 30 -6.49 -4.52 0.81
CA ARG A 30 -5.72 -5.54 1.54
C ARG A 30 -5.36 -6.68 0.62
N GLU A 31 -4.07 -6.94 0.51
CA GLU A 31 -3.53 -8.11 -0.16
C GLU A 31 -3.42 -9.29 0.81
N CYS A 32 -3.66 -10.52 0.35
CA CYS A 32 -3.44 -11.74 1.13
C CYS A 32 -3.26 -12.97 0.25
N LEU A 33 -2.23 -13.79 0.56
CA LEU A 33 -2.02 -15.06 -0.12
C LEU A 33 -3.08 -16.08 0.31
N ARG A 34 -3.57 -16.87 -0.65
CA ARG A 34 -4.28 -18.12 -0.35
C ARG A 34 -3.27 -19.22 -0.07
N VAL A 35 -3.51 -19.99 0.98
CA VAL A 35 -2.68 -21.12 1.38
C VAL A 35 -3.52 -22.35 1.64
N ASP A 36 -2.92 -23.54 1.54
CA ASP A 36 -3.52 -24.81 1.94
C ASP A 36 -3.51 -24.98 3.47
N ALA A 37 -4.05 -26.10 3.96
CA ALA A 37 -4.08 -26.42 5.38
C ALA A 37 -2.69 -26.65 6.03
N HIS A 38 -1.64 -26.76 5.23
CA HIS A 38 -0.26 -26.91 5.68
C HIS A 38 0.54 -25.59 5.60
N GLY A 39 -0.11 -24.50 5.15
CA GLY A 39 0.51 -23.19 4.99
C GLY A 39 1.35 -23.04 3.73
N HIS A 40 1.22 -23.94 2.73
CA HIS A 40 1.86 -23.76 1.44
C HIS A 40 1.01 -22.89 0.52
N LEU A 41 1.66 -22.20 -0.42
CA LEU A 41 0.96 -21.38 -1.41
C LEU A 41 -0.10 -22.20 -2.15
N ALA A 42 -1.32 -21.68 -2.24
CA ALA A 42 -2.40 -22.31 -3.01
C ALA A 42 -2.04 -22.32 -4.50
N MET A 43 -2.14 -23.50 -5.11
CA MET A 43 -1.85 -23.70 -6.54
C MET A 43 -3.13 -23.79 -7.39
N THR A 44 -4.29 -23.56 -6.77
CA THR A 44 -5.58 -23.55 -7.42
C THR A 44 -5.83 -22.23 -8.15
N PRO A 45 -6.62 -22.21 -9.24
CA PRO A 45 -7.04 -20.97 -9.88
C PRO A 45 -7.82 -20.05 -8.92
N HIS A 46 -7.96 -18.79 -9.30
CA HIS A 46 -8.86 -17.85 -8.60
C HIS A 46 -10.28 -18.46 -8.51
N PRO A 47 -10.86 -18.56 -7.30
CA PRO A 47 -12.15 -19.22 -7.14
C PRO A 47 -13.25 -18.51 -7.90
N ILE A 48 -13.88 -19.19 -8.85
CA ILE A 48 -14.95 -18.62 -9.69
C ILE A 48 -16.14 -18.10 -8.85
N ALA A 49 -16.34 -18.69 -7.67
CA ALA A 49 -17.37 -18.25 -6.72
C ALA A 49 -17.12 -16.85 -6.14
N LEU A 50 -15.90 -16.34 -6.24
CA LEU A 50 -15.53 -14.95 -5.90
C LEU A 50 -15.75 -13.98 -7.05
N GLY A 51 -16.12 -14.47 -8.24
CA GLY A 51 -16.30 -13.66 -9.45
C GLY A 51 -15.01 -13.51 -10.26
N SER A 52 -15.02 -12.55 -11.17
CA SER A 52 -13.90 -12.27 -12.07
C SER A 52 -12.84 -11.39 -11.39
N ALA A 53 -11.59 -11.83 -11.34
CA ALA A 53 -10.48 -11.01 -10.90
C ALA A 53 -10.27 -9.76 -11.78
N LEU A 54 -10.76 -9.74 -13.02
CA LEU A 54 -10.65 -8.59 -13.92
C LEU A 54 -11.66 -7.49 -13.61
N THR A 55 -12.91 -7.86 -13.31
CA THR A 55 -14.05 -6.93 -13.32
C THR A 55 -14.85 -6.89 -12.03
N HIS A 56 -14.51 -7.70 -11.01
CA HIS A 56 -15.13 -7.58 -9.69
C HIS A 56 -14.72 -6.28 -9.01
N PRO A 57 -15.64 -5.49 -8.44
CA PRO A 57 -15.30 -4.18 -7.89
C PRO A 57 -14.51 -4.24 -6.57
N GLN A 58 -14.57 -5.36 -5.84
CA GLN A 58 -14.05 -5.47 -4.48
C GLN A 58 -13.08 -6.64 -4.27
N ILE A 59 -13.03 -7.62 -5.18
CA ILE A 59 -12.19 -8.81 -5.06
C ILE A 59 -11.44 -9.02 -6.37
N THR A 60 -10.14 -8.86 -6.34
CA THR A 60 -9.24 -9.07 -7.48
C THR A 60 -8.01 -9.89 -7.04
N THR A 61 -7.03 -10.00 -7.89
CA THR A 61 -5.69 -10.51 -7.59
C THR A 61 -4.65 -9.42 -7.83
N ASP A 62 -3.61 -9.38 -7.00
CA ASP A 62 -2.46 -8.53 -7.29
C ASP A 62 -1.52 -9.21 -8.30
N TYR A 63 -0.41 -9.79 -7.86
CA TYR A 63 0.57 -10.39 -8.78
C TYR A 63 0.30 -11.87 -9.06
N SER A 64 0.19 -12.67 -8.00
CA SER A 64 -0.04 -14.11 -8.10
C SER A 64 -1.52 -14.43 -8.17
N GLU A 65 -1.87 -15.50 -8.89
CA GLU A 65 -3.21 -16.08 -8.87
C GLU A 65 -3.67 -16.44 -7.45
N ALA A 66 -2.71 -16.73 -6.56
CA ALA A 66 -2.96 -17.00 -5.15
C ALA A 66 -3.02 -15.73 -4.28
N LEU A 67 -2.60 -14.56 -4.78
CA LEU A 67 -2.57 -13.31 -4.01
C LEU A 67 -3.85 -12.53 -4.27
N LEU A 68 -4.85 -12.72 -3.40
CA LEU A 68 -6.08 -11.93 -3.42
C LEU A 68 -5.81 -10.50 -2.98
N GLU A 69 -6.55 -9.58 -3.58
CA GLU A 69 -6.59 -8.18 -3.20
C GLU A 69 -8.04 -7.76 -2.97
N PHE A 70 -8.35 -7.30 -1.76
CA PHE A 70 -9.66 -6.83 -1.35
C PHE A 70 -9.69 -5.31 -1.37
N ILE A 71 -10.71 -4.74 -1.99
CA ILE A 71 -10.85 -3.29 -2.21
C ILE A 71 -12.20 -2.85 -1.65
N THR A 72 -12.18 -1.97 -0.65
CA THR A 72 -13.40 -1.37 -0.12
C THR A 72 -13.86 -0.19 -0.98
N GLY A 73 -15.11 0.18 -0.86
CA GLY A 73 -15.56 1.52 -1.21
C GLY A 73 -14.89 2.59 -0.35
N THR A 74 -15.28 3.84 -0.57
CA THR A 74 -14.83 4.97 0.27
C THR A 74 -15.95 5.44 1.18
N ASP A 75 -15.62 5.72 2.45
CA ASP A 75 -16.56 6.23 3.44
C ASP A 75 -15.93 7.34 4.27
N GLN A 76 -16.75 8.20 4.86
CA GLN A 76 -16.31 9.27 5.77
C GLN A 76 -15.99 8.75 7.18
N ASP A 77 -16.48 7.59 7.54
CA ASP A 77 -16.18 6.92 8.81
C ASP A 77 -15.35 5.66 8.56
N PRO A 78 -14.10 5.59 9.03
CA PRO A 78 -13.26 4.42 8.84
C PRO A 78 -13.85 3.13 9.46
N ARG A 79 -14.82 3.22 10.38
CA ARG A 79 -15.56 2.06 10.89
C ARG A 79 -16.35 1.37 9.79
N ASN A 80 -16.99 2.15 8.90
CA ASN A 80 -17.76 1.58 7.79
C ASN A 80 -16.85 0.92 6.76
N THR A 81 -15.70 1.52 6.47
CA THR A 81 -14.67 0.93 5.60
C THR A 81 -14.14 -0.39 6.15
N LEU A 82 -13.85 -0.45 7.46
CA LEU A 82 -13.42 -1.69 8.11
C LEU A 82 -14.52 -2.75 8.16
N ALA A 83 -15.77 -2.35 8.40
CA ALA A 83 -16.92 -3.25 8.38
C ALA A 83 -17.15 -3.85 6.97
N GLU A 84 -16.95 -3.06 5.92
CA GLU A 84 -16.99 -3.54 4.53
C GLU A 84 -15.85 -4.52 4.26
N LEU A 85 -14.62 -4.22 4.68
CA LEU A 85 -13.50 -5.14 4.55
C LEU A 85 -13.75 -6.45 5.28
N GLU A 86 -14.37 -6.40 6.46
CA GLU A 86 -14.76 -7.59 7.21
C GLU A 86 -15.83 -8.41 6.49
N ALA A 87 -16.83 -7.77 5.88
CA ALA A 87 -17.86 -8.44 5.09
C ALA A 87 -17.25 -9.14 3.86
N ILE A 88 -16.28 -8.51 3.17
CA ILE A 88 -15.52 -9.13 2.07
C ILE A 88 -14.80 -10.40 2.55
N HIS A 89 -14.15 -10.35 3.72
CA HIS A 89 -13.46 -11.51 4.29
C HIS A 89 -14.44 -12.64 4.64
N ARG A 90 -15.58 -12.34 5.28
CA ARG A 90 -16.61 -13.34 5.60
C ARG A 90 -17.14 -14.03 4.35
N PHE A 91 -17.47 -13.25 3.32
CA PHE A 91 -17.88 -13.79 2.02
C PHE A 91 -16.81 -14.68 1.40
N THR A 92 -15.56 -14.20 1.40
CA THR A 92 -14.43 -14.96 0.86
C THR A 92 -14.28 -16.29 1.57
N TYR A 93 -14.25 -16.32 2.90
CA TYR A 93 -14.16 -17.56 3.66
C TYR A 93 -15.36 -18.51 3.46
N ALA A 94 -16.55 -17.98 3.16
CA ALA A 94 -17.72 -18.80 2.81
C ALA A 94 -17.57 -19.50 1.43
N LYS A 95 -16.63 -19.04 0.58
CA LYS A 95 -16.40 -19.56 -0.78
C LYS A 95 -15.04 -20.22 -1.00
N LEU A 96 -14.10 -20.09 -0.07
CA LEU A 96 -12.71 -20.57 -0.22
C LEU A 96 -12.56 -22.09 -0.04
N GLY A 97 -13.55 -22.78 0.54
CA GLY A 97 -13.42 -24.21 0.84
C GLY A 97 -12.35 -24.47 1.91
N ASP A 98 -11.38 -25.33 1.58
CA ASP A 98 -10.32 -25.77 2.50
C ASP A 98 -9.07 -24.89 2.48
N GLU A 99 -9.10 -23.77 1.77
CA GLU A 99 -8.01 -22.81 1.75
C GLU A 99 -8.16 -21.75 2.84
N TYR A 100 -7.07 -21.05 3.11
CA TYR A 100 -6.95 -20.03 4.14
C TYR A 100 -6.31 -18.76 3.58
N LEU A 101 -6.54 -17.62 4.23
CA LEU A 101 -5.88 -16.35 3.92
C LEU A 101 -4.71 -16.15 4.86
N TRP A 102 -3.49 -16.13 4.31
CA TRP A 102 -2.25 -15.96 5.05
C TRP A 102 -2.21 -14.64 5.79
N SER A 103 -1.90 -14.67 7.09
CA SER A 103 -2.03 -13.53 7.99
C SER A 103 -0.97 -12.45 7.82
N PRO A 104 0.37 -12.74 7.76
CA PRO A 104 1.39 -11.70 7.73
C PRO A 104 1.68 -11.19 6.32
N SER A 105 2.41 -10.08 6.25
CA SER A 105 2.88 -9.51 4.98
C SER A 105 3.94 -10.37 4.29
N MET A 106 4.89 -10.93 5.04
CA MET A 106 5.90 -11.81 4.46
C MET A 106 5.28 -13.13 4.05
N PRO A 107 5.66 -13.67 2.87
CA PRO A 107 5.00 -14.83 2.29
C PRO A 107 5.11 -16.10 3.12
N CYS A 108 4.18 -17.02 2.87
CA CYS A 108 4.27 -18.42 3.24
C CYS A 108 5.46 -19.12 2.56
N PRO A 109 5.84 -20.35 2.96
CA PRO A 109 6.77 -21.17 2.19
C PRO A 109 6.33 -21.25 0.73
N LEU A 110 7.16 -20.74 -0.17
CA LEU A 110 6.86 -20.64 -1.59
C LEU A 110 7.41 -21.84 -2.35
N PRO A 111 6.72 -22.34 -3.40
CA PRO A 111 7.24 -23.36 -4.31
C PRO A 111 8.46 -22.82 -5.08
N SER A 112 9.00 -23.57 -6.01
CA SER A 112 10.05 -23.05 -6.90
C SER A 112 9.57 -21.76 -7.57
N GLU A 113 10.49 -20.85 -7.90
CA GLU A 113 10.10 -19.56 -8.48
C GLU A 113 9.36 -19.73 -9.83
N ALA A 114 9.71 -20.78 -10.59
CA ALA A 114 9.03 -21.11 -11.83
C ALA A 114 7.57 -21.48 -11.61
N ASP A 115 7.26 -22.15 -10.51
CA ASP A 115 5.94 -22.70 -10.19
C ASP A 115 4.98 -21.69 -9.53
N ILE A 116 5.47 -20.53 -9.07
CA ILE A 116 4.58 -19.48 -8.55
C ILE A 116 3.61 -19.04 -9.65
N PRO A 117 2.28 -19.22 -9.48
CA PRO A 117 1.30 -18.89 -10.51
C PRO A 117 1.13 -17.38 -10.67
N ILE A 118 1.19 -16.91 -11.90
CA ILE A 118 0.91 -15.51 -12.25
C ILE A 118 -0.60 -15.35 -12.42
N ALA A 119 -1.15 -14.25 -11.96
CA ALA A 119 -2.59 -13.96 -12.04
C ALA A 119 -3.12 -13.97 -13.48
N GLU A 120 -4.30 -14.56 -13.64
CA GLU A 120 -5.03 -14.70 -14.90
C GLU A 120 -6.27 -13.80 -14.91
N TYR A 121 -6.54 -13.19 -16.07
CA TYR A 121 -7.62 -12.20 -16.21
C TYR A 121 -8.51 -12.46 -17.42
N GLY A 122 -8.52 -13.69 -17.95
CA GLY A 122 -9.25 -14.08 -19.14
C GLY A 122 -8.59 -13.66 -20.45
N SER A 123 -9.33 -13.80 -21.55
CA SER A 123 -8.81 -13.68 -22.91
C SER A 123 -8.92 -12.28 -23.52
N SER A 124 -9.62 -11.35 -22.88
CA SER A 124 -9.74 -9.97 -23.37
C SER A 124 -8.39 -9.26 -23.47
N ASN A 125 -8.26 -8.29 -24.37
CA ASN A 125 -7.02 -7.53 -24.57
C ASN A 125 -6.54 -6.87 -23.27
N ILE A 126 -7.46 -6.29 -22.48
CA ILE A 126 -7.09 -5.71 -21.19
C ILE A 126 -6.70 -6.78 -20.16
N GLY A 127 -7.35 -7.95 -20.16
CA GLY A 127 -6.97 -9.09 -19.33
C GLY A 127 -5.59 -9.61 -19.69
N ARG A 128 -5.32 -9.81 -20.96
CA ARG A 128 -4.00 -10.20 -21.48
C ARG A 128 -2.92 -9.16 -21.18
N LEU A 129 -3.23 -7.86 -21.29
CA LEU A 129 -2.29 -6.78 -20.93
C LEU A 129 -1.90 -6.86 -19.46
N LYS A 130 -2.87 -7.09 -18.56
CA LYS A 130 -2.59 -7.27 -17.13
C LYS A 130 -1.72 -8.50 -16.84
N HIS A 131 -1.95 -9.60 -17.55
CA HIS A 131 -1.15 -10.82 -17.41
C HIS A 131 0.27 -10.61 -17.95
N VAL A 132 0.44 -10.09 -19.18
CA VAL A 132 1.75 -9.80 -19.77
C VAL A 132 2.55 -8.80 -18.95
N TYR A 133 1.90 -7.80 -18.39
CA TYR A 133 2.54 -6.89 -17.43
C TYR A 133 3.18 -7.65 -16.27
N ARG A 134 2.47 -8.63 -15.68
CA ARG A 134 2.96 -9.46 -14.57
C ARG A 134 4.05 -10.45 -15.00
N GLN A 135 3.95 -10.99 -16.21
CA GLN A 135 5.07 -11.74 -16.80
C GLN A 135 6.32 -10.87 -16.89
N GLY A 136 6.18 -9.61 -17.30
CA GLY A 136 7.27 -8.65 -17.31
C GLY A 136 7.83 -8.37 -15.92
N LEU A 137 6.99 -8.28 -14.88
CA LEU A 137 7.47 -8.17 -13.50
C LEU A 137 8.28 -9.41 -13.08
N ALA A 138 7.81 -10.62 -13.44
CA ALA A 138 8.56 -11.85 -13.19
C ALA A 138 9.93 -11.85 -13.86
N LEU A 139 9.96 -11.45 -15.13
CA LEU A 139 11.20 -11.40 -15.93
C LEU A 139 12.21 -10.39 -15.36
N ARG A 140 11.73 -9.25 -14.88
CA ARG A 140 12.56 -8.13 -14.40
C ARG A 140 13.01 -8.28 -12.95
N TYR A 141 12.15 -8.80 -12.08
CA TYR A 141 12.31 -8.75 -10.63
C TYR A 141 12.22 -10.10 -9.95
N GLY A 142 11.78 -11.13 -10.67
CA GLY A 142 11.44 -12.43 -10.09
C GLY A 142 10.04 -12.46 -9.48
N LYS A 143 9.49 -13.67 -9.32
CA LYS A 143 8.13 -13.89 -8.82
C LYS A 143 8.06 -13.88 -7.30
N THR A 144 9.13 -14.33 -6.62
CA THR A 144 9.18 -14.46 -5.15
C THR A 144 8.83 -13.15 -4.44
N MET A 145 9.41 -12.05 -4.91
CA MET A 145 9.21 -10.71 -4.35
C MET A 145 7.77 -10.21 -4.48
N GLN A 146 7.09 -10.63 -5.55
CA GLN A 146 5.72 -10.23 -5.85
C GLN A 146 4.69 -10.97 -4.98
N CYS A 147 5.11 -11.92 -4.14
CA CYS A 147 4.24 -12.62 -3.18
C CYS A 147 4.16 -11.92 -1.82
N ILE A 148 4.88 -10.82 -1.64
CA ILE A 148 4.76 -9.99 -0.43
C ILE A 148 3.43 -9.25 -0.48
N ALA A 149 2.71 -9.24 0.65
CA ALA A 149 1.40 -8.61 0.79
C ALA A 149 1.45 -7.38 1.69
N GLY A 150 0.55 -6.43 1.49
CA GLY A 150 0.46 -5.22 2.29
C GLY A 150 -0.96 -4.69 2.42
N ILE A 151 -1.07 -3.56 3.09
CA ILE A 151 -2.28 -2.76 3.17
C ILE A 151 -2.02 -1.43 2.49
N HIS A 152 -2.95 -1.03 1.61
CA HIS A 152 -2.99 0.31 1.07
C HIS A 152 -4.12 1.10 1.75
N TYR A 153 -3.80 2.32 2.18
CA TYR A 153 -4.76 3.21 2.79
C TYR A 153 -4.98 4.41 1.88
N ASN A 154 -6.17 4.50 1.31
CA ASN A 154 -6.60 5.59 0.44
C ASN A 154 -7.22 6.69 1.29
N PHE A 155 -6.79 7.93 1.09
CA PHE A 155 -7.25 9.08 1.87
C PHE A 155 -7.44 10.31 1.01
N SER A 156 -8.57 11.00 1.19
CA SER A 156 -8.80 12.30 0.59
C SER A 156 -9.33 13.31 1.59
N LEU A 157 -8.88 14.54 1.42
CA LEU A 157 -9.44 15.71 2.10
C LEU A 157 -10.71 16.18 1.39
N PRO A 158 -11.66 16.80 2.11
CA PRO A 158 -12.90 17.30 1.54
C PRO A 158 -12.65 18.34 0.45
N GLU A 159 -13.37 18.25 -0.66
CA GLU A 159 -13.27 19.26 -1.73
C GLU A 159 -13.57 20.68 -1.21
N ALA A 160 -14.53 20.83 -0.29
CA ALA A 160 -14.89 22.12 0.29
C ALA A 160 -13.79 22.75 1.19
N LEU A 161 -12.75 21.98 1.54
CA LEU A 161 -11.63 22.48 2.34
C LEU A 161 -10.67 23.33 1.50
N TRP A 162 -10.52 23.02 0.20
CA TRP A 162 -9.52 23.66 -0.65
C TRP A 162 -9.76 25.15 -0.85
N PRO A 163 -10.98 25.64 -1.14
CA PRO A 163 -11.24 27.07 -1.23
C PRO A 163 -10.95 27.83 0.07
N VAL A 164 -11.18 27.20 1.24
CA VAL A 164 -10.90 27.80 2.55
C VAL A 164 -9.41 28.02 2.74
N LEU A 165 -8.61 26.98 2.49
CA LEU A 165 -7.16 27.07 2.61
C LEU A 165 -6.54 27.96 1.54
N GLN A 166 -7.05 27.92 0.31
CA GLN A 166 -6.57 28.74 -0.80
C GLN A 166 -6.78 30.22 -0.54
N ALA A 167 -7.95 30.60 -0.02
CA ALA A 167 -8.25 32.00 0.34
C ALA A 167 -7.35 32.49 1.48
N ASP A 168 -7.10 31.64 2.48
CA ASP A 168 -6.21 31.94 3.62
C ASP A 168 -4.74 32.08 3.19
N ASP A 169 -4.27 31.21 2.30
CA ASP A 169 -2.93 31.28 1.73
C ASP A 169 -2.76 32.46 0.73
N GLY A 170 -3.84 33.13 0.31
CA GLY A 170 -3.83 34.20 -0.71
C GLY A 170 -3.39 33.68 -2.09
N ASP A 171 -3.61 32.40 -2.38
CA ASP A 171 -3.15 31.76 -3.61
C ASP A 171 -4.15 31.99 -4.75
N THR A 172 -3.65 32.42 -5.91
CA THR A 172 -4.46 32.80 -7.09
C THR A 172 -4.48 31.75 -8.20
N ARG A 173 -3.86 30.60 -7.99
CA ARG A 173 -3.92 29.48 -8.94
C ARG A 173 -5.34 28.96 -9.11
N THR A 174 -5.57 28.12 -10.13
CA THR A 174 -6.82 27.37 -10.21
C THR A 174 -6.98 26.46 -8.99
N GLU A 175 -8.20 26.17 -8.58
CA GLU A 175 -8.47 25.25 -7.46
C GLU A 175 -7.81 23.88 -7.68
N ARG A 176 -7.86 23.37 -8.92
CA ARG A 176 -7.17 22.13 -9.32
C ARG A 176 -5.66 22.18 -9.01
N ASP A 177 -5.00 23.26 -9.39
CA ASP A 177 -3.55 23.39 -9.26
C ASP A 177 -3.16 23.66 -7.80
N TYR A 178 -3.96 24.43 -7.07
CA TYR A 178 -3.78 24.63 -5.65
C TYR A 178 -3.94 23.29 -4.88
N ARG A 179 -5.04 22.58 -5.09
CA ARG A 179 -5.28 21.26 -4.49
C ARG A 179 -4.13 20.29 -4.77
N SER A 180 -3.70 20.21 -6.03
CA SER A 180 -2.59 19.33 -6.42
C SER A 180 -1.29 19.72 -5.72
N ALA A 181 -0.98 21.01 -5.61
CA ALA A 181 0.20 21.49 -4.89
C ALA A 181 0.12 21.16 -3.38
N ARG A 182 -1.07 21.23 -2.79
CA ARG A 182 -1.27 20.86 -1.38
C ARG A 182 -1.08 19.36 -1.15
N TYR A 183 -1.61 18.50 -2.01
CA TYR A 183 -1.36 17.06 -1.95
C TYR A 183 0.12 16.72 -2.19
N ILE A 184 0.81 17.38 -3.10
CA ILE A 184 2.27 17.21 -3.26
C ILE A 184 3.01 17.63 -1.98
N GLY A 185 2.56 18.70 -1.32
CA GLY A 185 3.07 19.09 0.00
C GLY A 185 2.85 18.02 1.07
N LEU A 186 1.66 17.42 1.12
CA LEU A 186 1.36 16.29 1.99
C LEU A 186 2.32 15.12 1.72
N ILE A 187 2.55 14.77 0.45
CA ILE A 187 3.45 13.67 0.05
C ILE A 187 4.89 13.96 0.49
N ARG A 188 5.39 15.21 0.35
CA ARG A 188 6.71 15.58 0.84
C ARG A 188 6.85 15.39 2.35
N ASN A 189 5.86 15.84 3.13
CA ASN A 189 5.84 15.65 4.57
C ASN A 189 5.70 14.19 4.97
N PHE A 190 4.86 13.43 4.27
CA PHE A 190 4.77 11.99 4.42
C PHE A 190 6.16 11.33 4.23
N ARG A 191 6.90 11.68 3.20
CA ARG A 191 8.24 11.13 2.97
C ARG A 191 9.23 11.48 4.08
N ARG A 192 9.13 12.69 4.66
CA ARG A 192 9.94 13.10 5.81
C ARG A 192 9.66 12.30 7.07
N TYR A 193 8.41 11.88 7.25
CA TYR A 193 7.94 11.33 8.53
C TYR A 193 7.44 9.88 8.46
N SER A 194 7.40 9.25 7.30
CA SER A 194 6.89 7.88 7.13
C SER A 194 7.69 6.80 7.90
N TRP A 195 8.92 7.09 8.29
CA TRP A 195 9.68 6.26 9.21
C TRP A 195 8.93 6.02 10.55
N LEU A 196 8.11 7.00 10.99
CA LEU A 196 7.29 6.88 12.19
C LEU A 196 6.22 5.79 12.03
N LEU A 197 5.57 5.70 10.85
CA LEU A 197 4.61 4.64 10.56
C LEU A 197 5.28 3.26 10.61
N MET A 198 6.50 3.13 10.08
CA MET A 198 7.25 1.88 10.14
C MET A 198 7.60 1.49 11.57
N TYR A 199 7.94 2.46 12.43
CA TYR A 199 8.18 2.19 13.84
C TYR A 199 6.91 1.71 14.55
N LEU A 200 5.79 2.38 14.34
CA LEU A 200 4.52 2.16 15.07
C LEU A 200 3.75 0.93 14.59
N PHE A 201 3.77 0.64 13.28
CA PHE A 201 2.91 -0.33 12.62
C PHE A 201 3.66 -1.42 11.85
N GLY A 202 4.98 -1.32 11.71
CA GLY A 202 5.77 -2.38 11.12
C GLY A 202 5.56 -3.70 11.89
N ALA A 203 5.26 -4.78 11.16
CA ALA A 203 4.87 -6.07 11.72
C ALA A 203 5.58 -7.25 11.04
N SER A 204 6.68 -6.98 10.31
CA SER A 204 7.40 -7.97 9.51
C SER A 204 8.89 -8.06 9.90
N PRO A 205 9.23 -8.38 11.17
CA PRO A 205 10.61 -8.44 11.62
C PRO A 205 11.31 -9.76 11.27
N ALA A 206 10.57 -10.74 10.77
CA ALA A 206 11.02 -12.09 10.44
C ALA A 206 10.37 -12.60 9.14
N LEU A 207 10.96 -13.64 8.55
CA LEU A 207 10.48 -14.25 7.32
C LEU A 207 10.92 -15.73 7.25
N ASP A 208 10.27 -16.49 6.37
CA ASP A 208 10.68 -17.84 6.03
C ASP A 208 12.02 -17.84 5.27
N ALA A 209 12.98 -18.65 5.70
CA ALA A 209 14.32 -18.69 5.11
C ALA A 209 14.32 -19.03 3.61
N GLY A 210 13.34 -19.82 3.16
CA GLY A 210 13.14 -20.18 1.77
C GLY A 210 12.83 -18.99 0.86
N PHE A 211 12.32 -17.88 1.41
CA PHE A 211 12.06 -16.66 0.66
C PHE A 211 13.31 -16.09 -0.02
N LEU A 212 14.47 -16.19 0.61
CA LEU A 212 15.72 -15.64 0.06
C LEU A 212 16.34 -16.50 -1.04
N ARG A 213 15.94 -17.78 -1.17
CA ARG A 213 16.43 -18.69 -2.21
C ARG A 213 17.96 -18.74 -2.31
N GLY A 214 18.64 -18.73 -1.15
CA GLY A 214 20.10 -18.73 -1.06
C GLY A 214 20.79 -17.43 -1.48
N ARG A 215 20.04 -16.34 -1.69
CA ARG A 215 20.64 -15.02 -1.95
C ARG A 215 21.42 -14.53 -0.72
N PRO A 216 22.55 -13.83 -0.93
CA PRO A 216 23.31 -13.23 0.17
C PRO A 216 22.43 -12.27 1.00
N HIS A 217 22.55 -12.32 2.33
CA HIS A 217 21.79 -11.47 3.24
C HIS A 217 22.58 -11.22 4.55
N GLN A 218 22.08 -10.26 5.35
CA GLN A 218 22.62 -9.90 6.67
C GLN A 218 21.66 -10.27 7.81
N LEU A 219 20.64 -11.09 7.54
CA LEU A 219 19.70 -11.55 8.55
C LEU A 219 20.32 -12.59 9.45
N GLU A 220 19.86 -12.64 10.71
CA GLU A 220 20.20 -13.67 11.68
C GLU A 220 19.23 -14.86 11.55
N ALA A 221 19.70 -16.08 11.83
CA ALA A 221 18.85 -17.25 11.93
C ALA A 221 18.26 -17.33 13.35
N LEU A 222 16.93 -17.39 13.45
CA LEU A 222 16.25 -17.69 14.70
C LEU A 222 16.20 -19.20 14.93
N ASP A 223 15.92 -19.95 13.87
CA ASP A 223 15.94 -21.39 13.75
C ASP A 223 16.34 -21.82 12.32
N ALA A 224 16.17 -23.09 11.96
CA ALA A 224 16.54 -23.58 10.63
C ALA A 224 15.72 -22.95 9.49
N ASP A 225 14.49 -22.55 9.77
CA ASP A 225 13.50 -22.13 8.78
C ASP A 225 13.14 -20.63 8.89
N THR A 226 13.67 -19.93 9.90
CA THR A 226 13.31 -18.53 10.20
C THR A 226 14.53 -17.61 10.20
N LEU A 227 14.47 -16.57 9.37
CA LEU A 227 15.42 -15.46 9.38
C LEU A 227 14.75 -14.18 9.94
N TYR A 228 15.52 -13.36 10.64
CA TYR A 228 15.02 -12.16 11.30
C TYR A 228 16.10 -11.10 11.50
N LEU A 229 15.71 -9.91 11.92
CA LEU A 229 16.61 -8.93 12.55
C LEU A 229 16.07 -8.56 13.93
N PRO A 230 16.92 -8.50 14.97
CA PRO A 230 16.49 -8.31 16.37
C PRO A 230 15.67 -7.03 16.60
N TYR A 231 15.95 -6.00 15.82
CA TYR A 231 15.35 -4.68 15.98
C TYR A 231 14.52 -4.23 14.77
N ALA A 232 14.34 -5.09 13.76
CA ALA A 232 13.58 -4.75 12.58
C ALA A 232 12.11 -4.49 12.89
N THR A 233 11.54 -3.52 12.20
CA THR A 233 10.10 -3.26 12.23
C THR A 233 9.39 -3.85 11.01
N SER A 234 9.99 -3.73 9.81
CA SER A 234 9.38 -4.23 8.57
C SER A 234 10.43 -4.67 7.55
N LEU A 235 10.77 -5.95 7.52
CA LEU A 235 11.62 -6.49 6.46
C LEU A 235 10.94 -6.45 5.07
N ARG A 236 9.60 -6.41 5.03
CA ARG A 236 8.83 -6.17 3.81
C ARG A 236 9.28 -4.90 3.11
N MET A 237 9.48 -3.83 3.86
CA MET A 237 9.84 -2.51 3.34
C MET A 237 11.35 -2.29 3.22
N SER A 238 12.16 -3.31 3.53
CA SER A 238 13.61 -3.26 3.40
C SER A 238 14.08 -3.52 1.97
N ASP A 239 15.38 -3.43 1.76
CA ASP A 239 16.06 -3.79 0.51
C ASP A 239 16.05 -5.29 0.16
N LEU A 240 15.56 -6.14 1.04
CA LEU A 240 15.30 -7.55 0.74
C LEU A 240 14.12 -7.72 -0.22
N GLY A 241 13.14 -6.81 -0.13
CA GLY A 241 11.91 -6.83 -0.89
C GLY A 241 12.09 -6.36 -2.33
N TYR A 242 12.13 -5.10 -2.55
CA TYR A 242 12.06 -4.47 -3.87
C TYR A 242 13.38 -3.76 -4.21
N GLN A 243 14.44 -4.53 -4.48
CA GLN A 243 15.64 -3.93 -5.09
C GLN A 243 15.67 -4.20 -6.59
N ASN A 244 15.68 -3.10 -7.35
CA ASN A 244 15.90 -3.14 -8.77
C ASN A 244 16.84 -2.03 -9.19
N ASN A 245 17.91 -2.42 -9.87
CA ASN A 245 18.91 -1.50 -10.40
C ASN A 245 18.30 -0.49 -11.39
N ALA A 246 17.26 -0.86 -12.15
CA ALA A 246 16.59 0.03 -13.09
C ALA A 246 15.84 1.17 -12.39
N GLN A 247 15.21 0.88 -11.23
CA GLN A 247 14.49 1.87 -10.44
C GLN A 247 15.35 2.60 -9.41
N ALA A 248 16.55 2.09 -9.10
CA ALA A 248 17.45 2.72 -8.13
C ALA A 248 17.85 4.16 -8.53
N GLY A 249 17.91 4.45 -9.83
CA GLY A 249 18.14 5.79 -10.36
C GLY A 249 16.88 6.64 -10.55
N LEU A 250 15.69 6.07 -10.33
CA LEU A 250 14.41 6.76 -10.51
C LEU A 250 13.99 7.43 -9.19
N THR A 251 14.22 8.71 -9.09
CA THR A 251 13.75 9.54 -7.97
C THR A 251 12.78 10.57 -8.52
N PRO A 252 11.46 10.30 -8.52
CA PRO A 252 10.49 11.30 -8.95
C PRO A 252 10.60 12.55 -8.11
N CYS A 253 10.56 13.70 -8.80
CA CYS A 253 10.58 14.99 -8.13
C CYS A 253 9.20 15.31 -7.58
N TYR A 254 9.13 15.52 -6.26
CA TYR A 254 7.89 15.88 -5.56
C TYR A 254 7.78 17.38 -5.25
N ASP A 255 8.42 18.23 -6.04
CA ASP A 255 8.28 19.68 -5.89
C ASP A 255 6.93 20.15 -6.44
N HIS A 256 6.55 19.64 -7.62
CA HIS A 256 5.30 19.93 -8.28
C HIS A 256 4.69 18.69 -8.92
N LEU A 257 3.37 18.71 -9.18
CA LEU A 257 2.70 17.62 -9.91
C LEU A 257 3.29 17.45 -11.32
N SER A 258 3.66 18.54 -12.00
CA SER A 258 4.28 18.50 -13.33
C SER A 258 5.61 17.76 -13.32
N SER A 259 6.49 18.07 -12.38
CA SER A 259 7.80 17.39 -12.25
C SER A 259 7.65 15.91 -11.88
N TYR A 260 6.67 15.57 -11.03
CA TYR A 260 6.35 14.19 -10.71
C TYR A 260 5.88 13.41 -11.95
N THR A 261 4.89 13.95 -12.68
CA THR A 261 4.36 13.30 -13.88
C THR A 261 5.39 13.20 -15.00
N GLU A 262 6.25 14.20 -15.16
CA GLU A 262 7.35 14.18 -16.13
C GLU A 262 8.41 13.11 -15.79
N SER A 263 8.74 12.95 -14.50
CA SER A 263 9.67 11.92 -14.04
C SER A 263 9.16 10.51 -14.36
N LEU A 264 7.87 10.25 -14.10
CA LEU A 264 7.25 8.96 -14.45
C LEU A 264 7.11 8.77 -15.96
N TYR A 265 6.74 9.81 -16.69
CA TYR A 265 6.69 9.75 -18.15
C TYR A 265 8.03 9.34 -18.76
N ARG A 266 9.12 9.95 -18.32
CA ARG A 266 10.46 9.54 -18.76
C ARG A 266 10.73 8.08 -18.47
N ALA A 267 10.37 7.60 -17.27
CA ALA A 267 10.60 6.21 -16.89
C ALA A 267 9.82 5.21 -17.76
N VAL A 268 8.56 5.54 -18.14
CA VAL A 268 7.75 4.67 -18.99
C VAL A 268 7.99 4.84 -20.49
N SER A 269 8.83 5.80 -20.90
CA SER A 269 9.16 6.07 -22.30
C SER A 269 10.64 5.88 -22.64
N THR A 270 11.52 5.67 -21.65
CA THR A 270 12.97 5.53 -21.88
C THR A 270 13.35 4.05 -21.90
N PRO A 271 13.86 3.52 -23.01
CA PRO A 271 14.38 2.16 -23.09
C PRO A 271 15.51 1.90 -22.08
N TYR A 272 15.58 0.68 -21.56
CA TYR A 272 16.61 0.22 -20.64
C TYR A 272 17.35 -0.99 -21.24
N ALA A 273 18.63 -0.82 -21.53
CA ALA A 273 19.42 -1.78 -22.28
C ALA A 273 19.35 -3.24 -21.75
N PRO A 274 19.36 -3.51 -20.42
CA PRO A 274 19.16 -4.86 -19.93
C PRO A 274 17.79 -5.46 -20.30
N TYR A 275 16.73 -4.66 -20.35
CA TYR A 275 15.40 -5.13 -20.74
C TYR A 275 15.25 -5.28 -22.26
N GLU A 276 15.96 -4.46 -23.04
CA GLU A 276 16.07 -4.65 -24.49
C GLU A 276 16.75 -5.99 -24.83
N ALA A 277 17.80 -6.37 -24.08
CA ALA A 277 18.46 -7.67 -24.24
C ALA A 277 17.56 -8.86 -23.91
N MET A 278 16.58 -8.71 -23.00
CA MET A 278 15.59 -9.75 -22.70
C MET A 278 14.55 -9.92 -23.82
N GLY A 279 14.25 -8.86 -24.55
CA GLY A 279 13.23 -8.84 -25.61
C GLY A 279 11.81 -8.71 -25.08
N ILE A 280 10.86 -8.40 -25.99
CA ILE A 280 9.43 -8.27 -25.69
C ILE A 280 8.69 -9.60 -25.79
N LYS A 281 9.13 -10.46 -26.72
CA LYS A 281 8.58 -11.78 -26.99
C LYS A 281 9.68 -12.84 -26.93
N ASP A 282 9.31 -14.07 -26.57
CA ASP A 282 10.21 -15.22 -26.62
C ASP A 282 10.44 -15.72 -28.07
N ALA A 283 11.27 -16.75 -28.23
CA ALA A 283 11.58 -17.33 -29.53
C ALA A 283 10.34 -17.97 -30.22
N ALA A 284 9.30 -18.30 -29.47
CA ALA A 284 8.05 -18.85 -29.98
C ALA A 284 7.01 -17.74 -30.33
N GLY A 285 7.35 -16.45 -30.07
CA GLY A 285 6.49 -15.31 -30.33
C GLY A 285 5.54 -14.98 -29.18
N ASN A 286 5.63 -15.59 -28.03
CA ASN A 286 4.83 -15.28 -26.85
C ASN A 286 5.31 -14.02 -26.17
N TRP A 287 4.37 -13.18 -25.73
CA TRP A 287 4.67 -11.98 -24.96
C TRP A 287 5.30 -12.29 -23.61
N GLN A 288 6.38 -11.58 -23.26
CA GLN A 288 7.08 -11.69 -21.98
C GLN A 288 7.03 -10.40 -21.16
N GLN A 289 6.94 -9.25 -21.80
CA GLN A 289 6.80 -7.94 -21.18
C GLN A 289 6.16 -6.95 -22.16
N LEU A 290 5.55 -5.87 -21.65
CA LEU A 290 4.83 -4.92 -22.50
C LEU A 290 5.76 -4.03 -23.35
N ASN A 291 6.93 -3.71 -22.84
CA ASN A 291 7.96 -2.93 -23.51
C ASN A 291 9.31 -3.15 -22.80
N THR A 292 10.35 -2.50 -23.30
CA THR A 292 11.72 -2.58 -22.75
C THR A 292 12.14 -1.31 -22.00
N ASN A 293 11.18 -0.44 -21.63
CA ASN A 293 11.46 0.80 -20.91
C ASN A 293 11.79 0.54 -19.44
N VAL A 294 12.33 1.54 -18.75
CA VAL A 294 12.63 1.49 -17.30
C VAL A 294 11.43 1.01 -16.52
N LEU A 295 10.24 1.49 -16.84
CA LEU A 295 8.95 0.99 -16.35
C LEU A 295 8.08 0.55 -17.52
N GLN A 296 7.33 -0.54 -17.38
CA GLN A 296 6.33 -0.97 -18.37
C GLN A 296 5.13 -0.02 -18.40
N ILE A 297 4.64 0.31 -17.20
CA ILE A 297 3.52 1.21 -16.94
C ILE A 297 3.80 2.03 -15.68
N GLU A 298 3.04 3.09 -15.44
CA GLU A 298 3.21 4.00 -14.31
C GLU A 298 3.08 3.31 -12.95
N ASN A 299 2.21 2.29 -12.87
CA ASN A 299 1.94 1.54 -11.64
C ASN A 299 3.12 0.64 -11.21
N GLU A 300 4.09 0.40 -12.10
CA GLU A 300 5.29 -0.38 -11.77
C GLU A 300 6.25 0.37 -10.83
N TYR A 301 6.16 1.72 -10.80
CA TYR A 301 6.99 2.50 -9.88
C TYR A 301 6.64 2.17 -8.43
N TYR A 302 7.63 1.65 -7.70
CA TYR A 302 7.49 1.34 -6.29
C TYR A 302 7.68 2.60 -5.43
N SER A 303 6.64 2.96 -4.66
CA SER A 303 6.69 4.09 -3.74
C SER A 303 5.83 3.83 -2.50
N ASN A 304 6.20 4.46 -1.37
CA ASN A 304 5.48 4.33 -0.10
C ASN A 304 4.15 5.09 -0.08
N ILE A 305 4.01 6.07 -0.99
CA ILE A 305 2.81 6.89 -1.16
C ILE A 305 2.70 7.32 -2.63
N ARG A 306 1.48 7.36 -3.14
CA ARG A 306 1.18 7.81 -4.51
C ARG A 306 0.10 8.87 -4.55
N PRO A 307 0.25 9.92 -5.40
CA PRO A 307 -0.88 10.75 -5.80
C PRO A 307 -1.79 9.95 -6.73
N LYS A 308 -3.09 10.04 -6.53
CA LYS A 308 -4.09 9.26 -7.29
C LYS A 308 -5.19 10.15 -7.84
N ARG A 309 -5.76 9.67 -8.93
CA ARG A 309 -6.98 10.19 -9.55
C ARG A 309 -7.76 9.04 -10.13
N VAL A 310 -9.07 9.00 -9.90
CA VAL A 310 -9.94 8.00 -10.55
C VAL A 310 -9.84 8.17 -12.07
N THR A 311 -9.55 7.08 -12.76
CA THR A 311 -9.39 7.02 -14.21
C THR A 311 -10.70 6.61 -14.88
N ALA A 312 -10.95 7.13 -16.09
CA ALA A 312 -11.95 6.57 -16.98
C ALA A 312 -11.46 5.22 -17.57
N THR A 313 -12.37 4.44 -18.14
CA THR A 313 -11.99 3.18 -18.81
C THR A 313 -10.99 3.44 -19.92
N GLY A 314 -9.84 2.77 -19.86
CA GLY A 314 -8.76 2.92 -20.86
C GLY A 314 -7.88 4.17 -20.68
N GLU A 315 -8.19 5.03 -19.71
CA GLU A 315 -7.37 6.21 -19.42
C GLU A 315 -6.15 5.82 -18.57
N ARG A 316 -5.00 6.37 -18.91
CA ARG A 316 -3.77 6.16 -18.13
C ARG A 316 -3.72 7.06 -16.89
N PRO A 317 -3.16 6.57 -15.76
CA PRO A 317 -3.05 7.36 -14.53
C PRO A 317 -2.36 8.72 -14.70
N LEU A 318 -1.27 8.80 -15.47
CA LEU A 318 -0.59 10.07 -15.73
C LEU A 318 -1.47 11.07 -16.48
N GLN A 319 -2.25 10.63 -17.44
CA GLN A 319 -3.18 11.49 -18.18
C GLN A 319 -4.26 12.05 -17.25
N ALA A 320 -4.84 11.19 -16.41
CA ALA A 320 -5.84 11.60 -15.42
C ALA A 320 -5.30 12.65 -14.44
N LEU A 321 -4.10 12.43 -13.89
CA LEU A 321 -3.43 13.34 -12.97
C LEU A 321 -3.14 14.71 -13.64
N ARG A 322 -2.67 14.69 -14.88
CA ARG A 322 -2.38 15.95 -15.61
C ARG A 322 -3.63 16.72 -15.98
N ALA A 323 -4.66 16.02 -16.43
CA ALA A 323 -5.89 16.66 -16.89
C ALA A 323 -6.70 17.23 -15.73
N ARG A 324 -6.81 16.49 -14.60
CA ARG A 324 -7.76 16.82 -13.53
C ARG A 324 -7.09 17.03 -12.14
N GLY A 325 -5.76 16.90 -12.06
CA GLY A 325 -5.02 17.03 -10.79
C GLY A 325 -5.23 15.86 -9.84
N ILE A 326 -4.60 15.96 -8.67
CA ILE A 326 -4.69 14.93 -7.63
C ILE A 326 -6.07 14.99 -6.96
N GLN A 327 -6.65 13.83 -6.72
CA GLN A 327 -7.94 13.68 -6.03
C GLN A 327 -7.75 13.09 -4.63
N TYR A 328 -6.85 12.13 -4.47
CA TYR A 328 -6.57 11.47 -3.20
C TYR A 328 -5.12 10.97 -3.18
N ILE A 329 -4.67 10.47 -2.05
CA ILE A 329 -3.38 9.80 -1.90
C ILE A 329 -3.60 8.34 -1.47
N GLU A 330 -2.64 7.50 -1.82
CA GLU A 330 -2.59 6.09 -1.47
C GLU A 330 -1.31 5.83 -0.67
N VAL A 331 -1.46 5.55 0.64
CA VAL A 331 -0.36 5.05 1.48
C VAL A 331 -0.19 3.56 1.21
N ARG A 332 1.04 3.09 0.94
CA ARG A 332 1.33 1.73 0.47
C ARG A 332 2.30 0.96 1.35
N CYS A 333 2.86 1.61 2.35
CA CYS A 333 3.92 1.02 3.17
C CYS A 333 3.43 0.24 4.40
N LEU A 334 2.12 0.14 4.64
CA LEU A 334 1.60 -0.49 5.85
C LEU A 334 1.73 -2.01 5.77
N ASP A 335 2.33 -2.60 6.81
CA ASP A 335 2.34 -4.04 6.99
C ASP A 335 0.96 -4.56 7.41
N ILE A 336 0.67 -5.80 7.06
CA ILE A 336 -0.45 -6.52 7.65
C ILE A 336 -0.04 -6.92 9.07
N ASN A 337 -0.78 -6.42 10.07
CA ASN A 337 -0.58 -6.81 11.46
C ASN A 337 -1.16 -8.24 11.67
N PRO A 338 -0.32 -9.27 11.90
CA PRO A 338 -0.78 -10.64 11.97
C PRO A 338 -1.64 -10.94 13.23
N PHE A 339 -1.70 -10.03 14.18
CA PHE A 339 -2.55 -10.18 15.36
C PHE A 339 -3.99 -9.69 15.16
N LEU A 340 -4.26 -9.04 14.03
CA LEU A 340 -5.56 -8.48 13.71
C LEU A 340 -6.20 -9.25 12.54
N PRO A 341 -7.47 -9.67 12.64
CA PRO A 341 -8.14 -10.41 11.55
C PRO A 341 -8.14 -9.65 10.22
N LEU A 342 -8.32 -8.33 10.25
CA LEU A 342 -8.27 -7.47 9.06
C LEU A 342 -6.87 -6.98 8.72
N GLY A 343 -5.87 -7.25 9.57
CA GLY A 343 -4.49 -6.76 9.40
C GLY A 343 -4.28 -5.29 9.74
N ILE A 344 -5.34 -4.54 9.94
CA ILE A 344 -5.42 -3.14 10.36
C ILE A 344 -6.62 -2.98 11.30
N ASP A 345 -6.58 -2.02 12.21
CA ASP A 345 -7.69 -1.70 13.09
C ASP A 345 -8.11 -0.23 13.03
N LEU A 346 -9.13 0.09 13.79
CA LEU A 346 -9.71 1.43 13.82
C LEU A 346 -8.78 2.46 14.46
N ASN A 347 -7.95 2.07 15.42
CA ASN A 347 -6.99 2.97 16.05
C ASN A 347 -5.86 3.34 15.09
N GLU A 348 -5.38 2.38 14.29
CA GLU A 348 -4.42 2.65 13.23
C GLU A 348 -5.02 3.58 12.17
N ALA A 349 -6.25 3.33 11.70
CA ALA A 349 -6.94 4.18 10.74
C ALA A 349 -7.08 5.62 11.24
N ARG A 350 -7.51 5.82 12.49
CA ARG A 350 -7.65 7.17 13.09
C ARG A 350 -6.31 7.86 13.29
N PHE A 351 -5.27 7.12 13.66
CA PHE A 351 -3.94 7.69 13.71
C PHE A 351 -3.49 8.15 12.32
N LEU A 352 -3.72 7.36 11.29
CA LEU A 352 -3.41 7.71 9.91
C LEU A 352 -4.15 8.98 9.46
N ASP A 353 -5.41 9.15 9.85
CA ASP A 353 -6.17 10.38 9.57
C ASP A 353 -5.50 11.61 10.19
N ALA A 354 -5.16 11.54 11.47
CA ALA A 354 -4.47 12.63 12.15
C ALA A 354 -3.08 12.91 11.56
N PHE A 355 -2.33 11.86 11.23
CA PHE A 355 -1.01 11.96 10.63
C PHE A 355 -1.06 12.54 9.20
N LEU A 356 -2.00 12.10 8.36
CA LEU A 356 -2.12 12.58 6.98
C LEU A 356 -2.65 14.02 6.93
N LEU A 357 -3.59 14.36 7.82
CA LEU A 357 -4.05 15.74 7.97
C LEU A 357 -2.92 16.64 8.50
N PHE A 358 -2.12 16.17 9.45
CA PHE A 358 -0.91 16.86 9.89
C PHE A 358 0.05 17.11 8.71
N CYS A 359 0.34 16.09 7.90
CA CYS A 359 1.17 16.23 6.70
C CYS A 359 0.62 17.24 5.69
N ALA A 360 -0.71 17.37 5.59
CA ALA A 360 -1.37 18.32 4.70
C ALA A 360 -1.34 19.77 5.22
N LEU A 361 -1.41 19.95 6.53
CA LEU A 361 -1.53 21.28 7.15
C LEU A 361 -0.17 21.86 7.55
N ALA A 362 0.82 21.04 7.89
CA ALA A 362 2.15 21.49 8.25
C ALA A 362 2.86 22.19 7.07
N ASP A 363 3.85 23.01 7.41
CA ASP A 363 4.74 23.58 6.39
C ASP A 363 5.45 22.47 5.62
N SER A 364 5.54 22.65 4.30
CA SER A 364 6.13 21.65 3.41
C SER A 364 6.98 22.30 2.33
N PRO A 365 8.17 22.81 2.70
CA PRO A 365 9.12 23.32 1.71
C PRO A 365 9.53 22.20 0.74
N CYS A 366 10.01 22.58 -0.44
CA CYS A 366 10.64 21.65 -1.37
C CYS A 366 11.79 20.92 -0.66
N LEU A 367 12.01 19.65 -1.04
CA LEU A 367 13.09 18.86 -0.46
C LEU A 367 14.43 19.47 -0.89
N ALA A 368 15.23 19.91 0.08
CA ALA A 368 16.56 20.41 -0.17
C ALA A 368 17.47 19.31 -0.73
N ASP A 369 18.57 19.71 -1.36
CA ASP A 369 19.61 18.77 -1.84
C ASP A 369 20.06 17.86 -0.68
N GLY A 370 19.99 16.56 -0.90
CA GLY A 370 20.32 15.53 0.10
C GLY A 370 19.20 15.18 1.08
N GLU A 371 18.17 16.01 1.27
CA GLU A 371 17.07 15.72 2.20
C GLU A 371 16.24 14.50 1.76
N CYS A 372 16.04 14.35 0.46
CA CYS A 372 15.34 13.19 -0.10
C CYS A 372 16.10 11.88 0.20
N GLY A 373 17.43 11.90 0.09
CA GLY A 373 18.29 10.77 0.48
C GLY A 373 18.20 10.49 1.97
N ALA A 374 18.35 11.52 2.82
CA ALA A 374 18.26 11.38 4.27
C ALA A 374 16.89 10.83 4.73
N ALA A 375 15.79 11.25 4.11
CA ALA A 375 14.46 10.72 4.41
C ALA A 375 14.34 9.23 4.04
N THR A 376 14.89 8.82 2.90
CA THR A 376 14.96 7.43 2.48
C THR A 376 15.83 6.60 3.41
N ASP A 377 17.01 7.11 3.79
CA ASP A 377 17.93 6.43 4.71
C ASP A 377 17.31 6.27 6.11
N ASN A 378 16.62 7.29 6.62
CA ASN A 378 15.89 7.20 7.88
C ASN A 378 14.81 6.10 7.83
N PHE A 379 14.04 6.07 6.75
CA PHE A 379 13.02 5.04 6.54
C PHE A 379 13.66 3.64 6.53
N LEU A 380 14.68 3.40 5.71
CA LEU A 380 15.38 2.12 5.62
C LEU A 380 16.04 1.72 6.95
N LYS A 381 16.58 2.69 7.67
CA LYS A 381 17.17 2.45 8.99
C LYS A 381 16.13 1.99 10.01
N VAL A 382 14.95 2.61 10.00
CA VAL A 382 13.86 2.23 10.92
C VAL A 382 13.30 0.85 10.57
N VAL A 383 13.10 0.51 9.30
CA VAL A 383 12.60 -0.81 8.93
C VAL A 383 13.55 -1.94 9.34
N LYS A 384 14.86 -1.70 9.35
CA LYS A 384 15.89 -2.69 9.75
C LYS A 384 16.21 -2.68 11.24
N GLU A 385 16.18 -1.51 11.89
CA GLU A 385 16.73 -1.32 13.23
C GLU A 385 15.84 -0.43 14.14
N GLY A 386 14.61 -0.14 13.78
CA GLY A 386 13.78 0.88 14.42
C GLY A 386 13.64 0.73 15.92
N ARG A 387 13.66 -0.50 16.44
CA ARG A 387 13.57 -0.79 17.88
C ARG A 387 14.92 -0.83 18.61
N ARG A 388 16.04 -0.54 17.91
CA ARG A 388 17.37 -0.54 18.56
C ARG A 388 17.46 0.61 19.56
N PRO A 389 17.84 0.34 20.81
CA PRO A 389 18.03 1.38 21.82
C PRO A 389 19.02 2.46 21.36
N GLY A 390 18.65 3.72 21.51
CA GLY A 390 19.50 4.85 21.15
C GLY A 390 19.67 5.10 19.64
N LEU A 391 18.80 4.52 18.80
CA LEU A 391 18.85 4.74 17.34
C LEU A 391 18.76 6.22 17.01
N GLN A 392 19.70 6.69 16.16
CA GLN A 392 19.77 8.07 15.68
C GLN A 392 19.27 8.14 14.24
N LEU A 393 18.43 9.12 13.95
CA LEU A 393 17.95 9.48 12.61
C LEU A 393 18.54 10.84 12.20
N GLN A 394 18.54 11.15 10.91
CA GLN A 394 19.02 12.43 10.38
C GLN A 394 17.85 13.41 10.22
N ARG A 395 17.95 14.57 10.89
CA ARG A 395 16.98 15.67 10.78
C ARG A 395 17.71 16.97 10.42
N CYS A 396 17.46 17.49 9.24
CA CYS A 396 18.16 18.69 8.73
C CYS A 396 19.69 18.60 8.81
N GLY A 397 20.25 17.41 8.57
CA GLY A 397 21.69 17.16 8.62
C GLY A 397 22.25 16.83 10.01
N GLU A 398 21.45 16.90 11.06
CA GLU A 398 21.86 16.62 12.44
C GLU A 398 21.28 15.28 12.93
N PRO A 399 22.05 14.49 13.72
CA PRO A 399 21.55 13.27 14.31
C PRO A 399 20.62 13.58 15.50
N VAL A 400 19.43 12.96 15.49
CA VAL A 400 18.43 13.08 16.55
C VAL A 400 17.99 11.69 17.01
N PRO A 401 17.86 11.41 18.32
CA PRO A 401 17.32 10.14 18.79
C PRO A 401 15.91 9.90 18.26
N LEU A 402 15.65 8.68 17.74
CA LEU A 402 14.35 8.30 17.18
C LEU A 402 13.21 8.60 18.16
N GLY A 403 13.32 8.17 19.41
CA GLY A 403 12.28 8.35 20.43
C GLY A 403 11.97 9.81 20.73
N GLU A 404 13.00 10.68 20.74
CA GLU A 404 12.82 12.11 20.91
C GLU A 404 12.07 12.73 19.73
N TRP A 405 12.49 12.43 18.50
CA TRP A 405 11.82 12.96 17.30
C TRP A 405 10.41 12.41 17.16
N ALA A 406 10.19 11.11 17.44
CA ALA A 406 8.86 10.51 17.47
C ALA A 406 7.94 11.22 18.47
N SER A 407 8.41 11.48 19.68
CA SER A 407 7.62 12.20 20.70
C SER A 407 7.25 13.61 20.26
N GLN A 408 8.19 14.36 19.67
CA GLN A 408 7.94 15.70 19.13
C GLN A 408 6.90 15.68 18.00
N LEU A 409 6.98 14.71 17.07
CA LEU A 409 5.99 14.55 16.01
C LEU A 409 4.61 14.19 16.57
N LEU A 410 4.54 13.28 17.55
CA LEU A 410 3.28 12.92 18.19
C LEU A 410 2.67 14.10 18.97
N ASP A 411 3.47 15.03 19.50
CA ASP A 411 2.97 16.27 20.10
C ASP A 411 2.33 17.20 19.07
N GLU A 412 2.92 17.32 17.89
CA GLU A 412 2.34 18.12 16.80
C GLU A 412 1.07 17.47 16.22
N ILE A 413 1.07 16.13 16.05
CA ILE A 413 -0.08 15.36 15.59
C ILE A 413 -1.24 15.43 16.62
N ALA A 414 -0.93 15.54 17.92
CA ALA A 414 -1.95 15.64 18.96
C ALA A 414 -2.88 16.85 18.79
N GLU A 415 -2.34 17.97 18.32
CA GLU A 415 -3.16 19.17 18.06
C GLU A 415 -4.14 18.94 16.89
N VAL A 416 -3.70 18.17 15.89
CA VAL A 416 -4.56 17.75 14.76
C VAL A 416 -5.61 16.75 15.23
N ALA A 417 -5.22 15.75 16.04
CA ALA A 417 -6.13 14.77 16.62
C ALA A 417 -7.23 15.46 17.47
N ALA A 418 -6.85 16.44 18.31
CA ALA A 418 -7.80 17.22 19.10
C ALA A 418 -8.76 18.04 18.22
N LEU A 419 -8.31 18.54 17.08
CA LEU A 419 -9.16 19.23 16.11
C LEU A 419 -10.17 18.27 15.46
N LEU A 420 -9.74 17.07 15.07
CA LEU A 420 -10.60 16.00 14.54
C LEU A 420 -11.64 15.58 15.58
N ASP A 421 -11.23 15.32 16.82
CA ASP A 421 -12.11 14.94 17.92
C ASP A 421 -13.18 16.02 18.18
N ARG A 422 -12.80 17.29 18.14
CA ARG A 422 -13.76 18.40 18.23
C ARG A 422 -14.74 18.42 17.07
N SER A 423 -14.30 18.09 15.86
CA SER A 423 -15.17 18.01 14.69
C SER A 423 -16.16 16.85 14.80
N HIS A 424 -15.71 15.70 15.29
CA HIS A 424 -16.54 14.51 15.48
C HIS A 424 -17.38 14.55 16.79
N GLY A 425 -17.00 15.37 17.75
CA GLY A 425 -17.63 15.45 19.07
C GLY A 425 -17.29 14.25 19.97
N ASP A 426 -16.08 13.70 19.83
CA ASP A 426 -15.60 12.55 20.60
C ASP A 426 -14.11 12.71 21.01
N SER A 427 -13.43 11.65 21.45
CA SER A 427 -12.01 11.62 21.87
C SER A 427 -11.18 10.54 21.18
N ARG A 428 -11.70 9.97 20.12
CA ARG A 428 -11.18 8.71 19.55
C ARG A 428 -9.83 8.84 18.85
N HIS A 429 -9.53 10.02 18.27
CA HIS A 429 -8.21 10.27 17.67
C HIS A 429 -7.15 10.48 18.76
N ALA A 430 -7.51 11.15 19.86
CA ALA A 430 -6.65 11.28 21.03
C ALA A 430 -6.36 9.91 21.69
N GLU A 431 -7.35 9.03 21.76
CA GLU A 431 -7.18 7.65 22.26
C GLU A 431 -6.25 6.84 21.34
N ALA A 432 -6.45 6.90 20.03
CA ALA A 432 -5.56 6.26 19.06
C ALA A 432 -4.12 6.77 19.15
N LEU A 433 -3.95 8.09 19.33
CA LEU A 433 -2.64 8.71 19.53
C LEU A 433 -1.98 8.26 20.84
N ALA A 434 -2.74 8.12 21.93
CA ALA A 434 -2.23 7.67 23.22
C ALA A 434 -1.63 6.25 23.12
N GLU A 435 -2.24 5.36 22.34
CA GLU A 435 -1.69 4.04 22.04
C GLU A 435 -0.32 4.14 21.34
N GLN A 436 -0.19 5.05 20.37
CA GLN A 436 1.08 5.22 19.66
C GLN A 436 2.17 5.84 20.55
N ARG A 437 1.80 6.75 21.44
CA ARG A 437 2.73 7.26 22.48
C ARG A 437 3.24 6.16 23.37
N ALA A 438 2.39 5.21 23.77
CA ALA A 438 2.80 4.06 24.55
C ALA A 438 3.86 3.20 23.82
N LYS A 439 3.70 2.99 22.50
CA LYS A 439 4.70 2.26 21.67
C LYS A 439 6.04 3.01 21.57
N VAL A 440 6.04 4.34 21.60
CA VAL A 440 7.28 5.15 21.60
C VAL A 440 7.96 5.09 22.97
N ALA A 441 7.18 5.07 24.06
CA ALA A 441 7.70 4.95 25.42
C ALA A 441 8.23 3.53 25.71
N ASP A 442 7.57 2.51 25.16
CA ASP A 442 7.93 1.09 25.31
C ASP A 442 7.83 0.37 23.95
N SER A 443 8.98 0.16 23.33
CA SER A 443 9.06 -0.50 22.02
C SER A 443 8.59 -1.96 22.02
N SER A 444 8.46 -2.61 23.17
CA SER A 444 7.92 -3.97 23.29
C SER A 444 6.43 -4.06 22.90
N LEU A 445 5.72 -2.93 22.94
CA LEU A 445 4.31 -2.83 22.55
C LEU A 445 4.10 -2.76 21.03
N THR A 446 5.17 -2.56 20.25
CA THR A 446 5.07 -2.51 18.79
C THR A 446 4.69 -3.88 18.19
N PRO A 447 3.95 -3.95 17.09
CA PRO A 447 3.60 -5.23 16.46
C PRO A 447 4.83 -6.08 16.13
N SER A 448 5.90 -5.49 15.63
CA SER A 448 7.15 -6.19 15.30
C SER A 448 7.84 -6.80 16.53
N ALA A 449 7.83 -6.12 17.67
CA ALA A 449 8.37 -6.68 18.91
C ALA A 449 7.55 -7.89 19.36
N ARG A 450 6.23 -7.77 19.34
CA ARG A 450 5.29 -8.84 19.72
C ARG A 450 5.43 -10.08 18.81
N VAL A 451 5.68 -9.90 17.50
CA VAL A 451 5.96 -11.03 16.60
C VAL A 451 7.20 -11.79 17.08
N LEU A 452 8.33 -11.10 17.31
CA LEU A 452 9.56 -11.76 17.77
C LEU A 452 9.41 -12.37 19.17
N GLU A 453 8.66 -11.73 20.06
CA GLU A 453 8.36 -12.28 21.38
C GLU A 453 7.59 -13.60 21.27
N GLN A 454 6.55 -13.66 20.44
CA GLN A 454 5.77 -14.86 20.23
C GLN A 454 6.61 -16.01 19.62
N LEU A 455 7.42 -15.71 18.60
CA LEU A 455 8.32 -16.70 18.00
C LEU A 455 9.25 -17.33 19.06
N ARG A 456 9.86 -16.48 19.91
CA ARG A 456 10.80 -16.93 20.94
C ARG A 456 10.11 -17.67 22.09
N THR A 457 8.99 -17.14 22.58
CA THR A 457 8.29 -17.71 23.73
C THR A 457 7.70 -19.07 23.41
N ASN A 458 7.16 -19.24 22.21
CA ASN A 458 6.52 -20.48 21.80
C ASN A 458 7.53 -21.47 21.15
N GLY A 459 8.74 -21.04 20.82
CA GLY A 459 9.70 -21.84 20.05
C GLY A 459 9.17 -22.20 18.64
N GLU A 460 8.41 -21.29 18.04
CA GLU A 460 7.79 -21.46 16.72
C GLU A 460 8.68 -20.89 15.62
N SER A 461 8.74 -21.54 14.46
CA SER A 461 9.23 -20.93 13.24
C SER A 461 8.27 -19.84 12.76
N PHE A 462 8.74 -18.94 11.88
CA PHE A 462 7.89 -17.91 11.28
C PHE A 462 6.62 -18.51 10.64
N SER A 463 6.78 -19.59 9.89
CA SER A 463 5.66 -20.25 9.20
C SER A 463 4.67 -20.91 10.16
N GLN A 464 5.14 -21.48 11.28
CA GLN A 464 4.25 -22.04 12.32
C GLN A 464 3.46 -20.91 13.03
N PHE A 465 4.13 -19.83 13.42
CA PHE A 465 3.47 -18.65 13.98
C PHE A 465 2.41 -18.09 13.03
N ALA A 466 2.80 -17.86 11.77
CA ALA A 466 1.91 -17.31 10.77
C ALA A 466 0.69 -18.19 10.50
N MET A 467 0.90 -19.53 10.42
CA MET A 467 -0.21 -20.47 10.23
C MET A 467 -1.15 -20.49 11.44
N ARG A 468 -0.61 -20.42 12.66
CA ARG A 468 -1.44 -20.32 13.87
C ARG A 468 -2.31 -19.06 13.87
N GLN A 469 -1.80 -17.90 13.48
CA GLN A 469 -2.59 -16.67 13.31
C GLN A 469 -3.62 -16.81 12.19
N THR A 470 -3.22 -17.40 11.06
CA THR A 470 -4.08 -17.68 9.90
C THR A 470 -5.29 -18.53 10.28
N LEU A 471 -5.08 -19.62 11.03
CA LEU A 471 -6.16 -20.48 11.51
C LEU A 471 -7.08 -19.74 12.49
N ALA A 472 -6.52 -18.98 13.43
CA ALA A 472 -7.32 -18.20 14.39
C ALA A 472 -8.22 -17.17 13.68
N HIS A 473 -7.70 -16.51 12.63
CA HIS A 473 -8.49 -15.56 11.85
C HIS A 473 -9.53 -16.26 10.96
N ALA A 474 -9.21 -17.42 10.41
CA ALA A 474 -10.18 -18.22 9.66
C ALA A 474 -11.34 -18.65 10.56
N ASP A 475 -11.07 -19.11 11.79
CA ASP A 475 -12.09 -19.46 12.76
C ASP A 475 -12.95 -18.25 13.14
N TYR A 476 -12.32 -17.08 13.33
CA TYR A 476 -13.04 -15.83 13.58
C TYR A 476 -14.05 -15.53 12.47
N PHE A 477 -13.63 -15.51 11.19
CA PHE A 477 -14.53 -15.20 10.08
C PHE A 477 -15.55 -16.29 9.80
N ARG A 478 -15.18 -17.58 9.91
CA ARG A 478 -16.11 -18.71 9.71
C ARG A 478 -17.17 -18.78 10.81
N SER A 479 -16.86 -18.34 12.03
CA SER A 479 -17.85 -18.25 13.12
C SER A 479 -18.89 -17.14 12.93
N GLN A 480 -18.63 -16.18 12.04
CA GLN A 480 -19.48 -15.05 11.74
C GLN A 480 -19.98 -15.12 10.29
N ALA A 481 -20.84 -16.10 10.01
CA ALA A 481 -21.38 -16.28 8.66
C ALA A 481 -22.02 -14.98 8.13
N PRO A 482 -21.84 -14.65 6.84
CA PRO A 482 -22.53 -13.52 6.23
C PRO A 482 -24.04 -13.64 6.42
N SER A 483 -24.72 -12.52 6.61
CA SER A 483 -26.18 -12.49 6.54
C SER A 483 -26.67 -12.90 5.15
N ALA A 484 -27.94 -13.33 5.04
CA ALA A 484 -28.51 -13.70 3.75
C ALA A 484 -28.44 -12.55 2.73
N ASP A 485 -28.66 -11.32 3.18
CA ASP A 485 -28.60 -10.13 2.32
C ASP A 485 -27.16 -9.82 1.87
N GLU A 486 -26.17 -9.88 2.77
CA GLU A 486 -24.75 -9.73 2.43
C GLU A 486 -24.31 -10.79 1.42
N LEU A 487 -24.67 -12.07 1.69
CA LEU A 487 -24.34 -13.17 0.79
C LEU A 487 -24.92 -12.95 -0.61
N GLN A 488 -26.20 -12.57 -0.70
CA GLN A 488 -26.88 -12.28 -1.97
C GLN A 488 -26.22 -11.11 -2.71
N GLN A 489 -25.81 -10.04 -2.01
CA GLN A 489 -25.14 -8.90 -2.62
C GLN A 489 -23.80 -9.31 -3.24
N PHE A 490 -22.95 -10.02 -2.51
CA PHE A 490 -21.66 -10.48 -3.01
C PHE A 490 -21.79 -11.53 -4.13
N GLU A 491 -22.70 -12.48 -4.03
CA GLU A 491 -22.98 -13.45 -5.11
C GLU A 491 -23.49 -12.76 -6.37
N THR A 492 -24.30 -11.72 -6.22
CA THR A 492 -24.76 -10.91 -7.36
C THR A 492 -23.60 -10.15 -8.00
N ALA A 493 -22.73 -9.52 -7.19
CA ALA A 493 -21.55 -8.83 -7.69
C ALA A 493 -20.58 -9.79 -8.40
N ALA A 494 -20.35 -10.98 -7.84
CA ALA A 494 -19.52 -12.02 -8.43
C ALA A 494 -20.07 -12.47 -9.80
N ARG A 495 -21.37 -12.81 -9.88
CA ARG A 495 -22.02 -13.19 -11.15
C ARG A 495 -21.95 -12.07 -12.18
N GLN A 496 -22.29 -10.84 -11.81
CA GLN A 496 -22.21 -9.70 -12.72
C GLN A 496 -20.78 -9.41 -13.19
N SER A 497 -19.78 -9.68 -12.37
CA SER A 497 -18.37 -9.53 -12.78
C SER A 497 -17.98 -10.54 -13.86
N LEU A 498 -18.41 -11.79 -13.73
CA LEU A 498 -18.19 -12.81 -14.77
C LEU A 498 -18.93 -12.47 -16.08
N GLU A 499 -20.16 -11.97 -15.99
CA GLU A 499 -20.94 -11.51 -17.16
C GLU A 499 -20.22 -10.31 -17.86
N ARG A 500 -19.68 -9.36 -17.09
CA ARG A 500 -18.91 -8.23 -17.64
C ARG A 500 -17.63 -8.70 -18.32
N GLN A 501 -16.88 -9.62 -17.72
CA GLN A 501 -15.69 -10.19 -18.35
C GLN A 501 -16.03 -10.88 -19.67
N ALA A 502 -17.05 -11.75 -19.69
CA ALA A 502 -17.49 -12.43 -20.90
C ALA A 502 -17.92 -11.45 -22.01
N ALA A 503 -18.62 -10.37 -21.65
CA ALA A 503 -19.00 -9.33 -22.59
C ALA A 503 -17.78 -8.59 -23.17
N MET A 504 -16.76 -8.30 -22.34
CA MET A 504 -15.50 -7.71 -22.80
C MET A 504 -14.76 -8.63 -23.76
N GLU A 505 -14.68 -9.92 -23.45
CA GLU A 505 -14.01 -10.91 -24.29
C GLU A 505 -14.72 -11.09 -25.65
N ALA A 506 -16.06 -11.01 -25.67
CA ALA A 506 -16.84 -11.11 -26.88
C ALA A 506 -16.78 -9.85 -27.78
N ALA A 507 -16.51 -8.69 -27.21
CA ALA A 507 -16.47 -7.40 -27.91
C ALA A 507 -15.05 -7.01 -28.36
N ASP A 508 -14.02 -7.82 -28.07
CA ASP A 508 -12.62 -7.43 -28.18
C ASP A 508 -12.12 -7.40 -29.62
N GLU A 509 -11.90 -6.22 -30.15
CA GLU A 509 -11.20 -5.89 -31.38
C GLU A 509 -10.32 -4.65 -31.12
N PRO A 510 -9.11 -4.54 -31.54
CA PRO A 510 -8.29 -5.29 -32.50
C PRO A 510 -7.55 -6.50 -31.91
N ASP A 511 -6.64 -7.12 -32.71
CA ASP A 511 -5.70 -8.11 -32.18
C ASP A 511 -4.80 -7.52 -31.07
N PHE A 512 -4.25 -8.38 -30.21
CA PHE A 512 -3.52 -7.96 -29.03
C PHE A 512 -2.26 -7.12 -29.33
N ASP A 513 -1.54 -7.41 -30.43
CA ASP A 513 -0.34 -6.66 -30.82
C ASP A 513 -0.71 -5.21 -31.17
N SER A 514 -1.78 -5.02 -31.91
CA SER A 514 -2.35 -3.70 -32.24
C SER A 514 -2.83 -2.98 -30.97
N PHE A 515 -3.53 -3.68 -30.10
CA PHE A 515 -4.00 -3.13 -28.82
C PHE A 515 -2.85 -2.61 -27.93
N VAL A 516 -1.79 -3.40 -27.77
CA VAL A 516 -0.61 -2.97 -26.97
C VAL A 516 0.08 -1.77 -27.62
N ALA A 517 0.19 -1.76 -28.97
CA ALA A 517 0.78 -0.62 -29.68
C ALA A 517 -0.05 0.66 -29.49
N ASP A 518 -1.38 0.58 -29.51
CA ASP A 518 -2.27 1.71 -29.24
C ASP A 518 -2.18 2.17 -27.79
N TYR A 519 -2.16 1.23 -26.84
CA TYR A 519 -1.97 1.53 -25.43
C TYR A 519 -0.65 2.28 -25.17
N GLN A 520 0.44 1.89 -25.83
CA GLN A 520 1.71 2.58 -25.71
C GLN A 520 1.67 3.98 -26.36
N ARG A 521 1.05 4.11 -27.54
CA ARG A 521 0.87 5.42 -28.23
C ARG A 521 -0.04 6.38 -27.48
N SER A 522 -0.96 5.87 -26.66
CA SER A 522 -1.83 6.73 -25.85
C SER A 522 -1.09 7.54 -24.79
N LEU A 523 0.16 7.16 -24.47
CA LEU A 523 1.00 7.91 -23.56
C LEU A 523 1.48 9.22 -24.21
N THR A 524 0.86 10.31 -23.84
CA THR A 524 1.25 11.67 -24.28
C THR A 524 1.61 12.53 -23.08
N LEU A 525 2.61 13.42 -23.26
CA LEU A 525 2.95 14.45 -22.27
C LEU A 525 2.00 15.64 -22.35
#